data_ab4bccd430904a6e6e763e3180f1ac3d
#
_entry.id   ab4bccd430904a6e6e763e3180f1ac3d
#
_cell.length_a   1.000
_cell.length_b   1.000
_cell.length_c   1.000
_cell.angle_alpha   90.00
_cell.angle_beta   90.00
_cell.angle_gamma   90.00
#
_symmetry.space_group_name_H-M   'P 1'
#
loop_
_entity.id
_entity.type
_entity.pdbx_description
1 polymer ?
#
loop_
_entity_poly.entity_id
_entity_poly.type
_entity_poly.pdbx_seq_one_letter_code
_entity_poly.pdbx_strand_id
1 'polypeptide(L)'
;MAWTAKYIIQNGKKIAFDEARVHPFSVGHAYGGTVFEGIRAYMNPATKQLSVFRLEEHLVRLDQGMKFMRFDNPPSRDVMRQGVLDAIRANAPDDDCYIRIQVHIESLGSMATTGSVGWA
;
A
#
# COMPACT_ATOMS: atom_id res chain seq x y z
N MET A 1 -15.46 15.49 7.91
CA MET A 1 -15.69 14.17 7.31
C MET A 1 -14.38 13.68 6.69
N ALA A 2 -14.06 12.44 6.90
CA ALA A 2 -12.90 11.88 6.26
C ALA A 2 -13.15 11.72 4.75
N TRP A 3 -12.20 12.16 3.95
CA TRP A 3 -12.20 11.88 2.52
C TRP A 3 -11.93 10.38 2.32
N THR A 4 -12.65 9.78 1.40
CA THR A 4 -12.51 8.36 1.09
C THR A 4 -12.05 8.20 -0.36
N ALA A 5 -11.09 7.31 -0.58
CA ALA A 5 -10.62 6.99 -1.92
C ALA A 5 -11.76 6.43 -2.78
N LYS A 6 -11.72 6.73 -4.06
CA LYS A 6 -12.60 6.11 -5.06
C LYS A 6 -12.06 4.77 -5.53
N TYR A 7 -10.75 4.64 -5.55
CA TYR A 7 -10.05 3.46 -6.07
C TYR A 7 -8.93 3.04 -5.14
N ILE A 8 -8.64 1.75 -5.16
CA ILE A 8 -7.46 1.15 -4.53
C ILE A 8 -6.62 0.51 -5.64
N ILE A 9 -5.31 0.59 -5.51
CA ILE A 9 -4.41 -0.18 -6.37
C ILE A 9 -4.05 -1.45 -5.60
N GLN A 10 -4.62 -2.57 -6.00
CA GLN A 10 -4.39 -3.86 -5.35
C GLN A 10 -3.63 -4.79 -6.29
N ASN A 11 -2.44 -5.22 -5.90
CA ASN A 11 -1.54 -6.04 -6.71
C ASN A 11 -1.33 -5.46 -8.13
N GLY A 12 -1.19 -4.13 -8.20
CA GLY A 12 -0.98 -3.39 -9.45
C GLY A 12 -2.24 -3.11 -10.26
N LYS A 13 -3.42 -3.52 -9.80
CA LYS A 13 -4.69 -3.31 -10.50
C LYS A 13 -5.53 -2.24 -9.82
N LYS A 14 -6.11 -1.37 -10.62
CA LYS A 14 -7.07 -0.38 -10.14
C LYS A 14 -8.42 -1.06 -9.88
N ILE A 15 -8.87 -1.01 -8.64
CA ILE A 15 -10.11 -1.62 -8.17
C ILE A 15 -10.97 -0.55 -7.52
N ALA A 16 -12.27 -0.56 -7.72
CA ALA A 16 -13.19 0.34 -7.01
C ALA A 16 -13.06 0.10 -5.50
N PHE A 17 -13.08 1.17 -4.71
CA PHE A 17 -12.85 1.11 -3.27
C PHE A 17 -13.71 0.05 -2.58
N ASP A 18 -15.00 -0.01 -2.93
CA ASP A 18 -15.96 -0.93 -2.30
C ASP A 18 -15.83 -2.38 -2.80
N GLU A 19 -15.04 -2.61 -3.84
CA GLU A 19 -14.83 -3.96 -4.42
C GLU A 19 -13.55 -4.63 -3.94
N ALA A 20 -12.65 -3.90 -3.29
CA ALA A 20 -11.40 -4.46 -2.77
C ALA A 20 -11.69 -5.49 -1.67
N ARG A 21 -11.05 -6.64 -1.73
CA ARG A 21 -11.30 -7.76 -0.83
C ARG A 21 -10.00 -8.46 -0.46
N VAL A 22 -9.98 -9.02 0.74
CA VAL A 22 -9.00 -10.01 1.20
C VAL A 22 -9.75 -11.16 1.85
N HIS A 23 -9.22 -12.37 1.71
CA HIS A 23 -9.82 -13.54 2.32
C HIS A 23 -9.65 -13.50 3.85
N PRO A 24 -10.69 -13.81 4.65
CA PRO A 24 -10.58 -13.79 6.12
C PRO A 24 -9.50 -14.72 6.69
N PHE A 25 -9.19 -15.81 6.01
CA PHE A 25 -8.15 -16.75 6.42
C PHE A 25 -6.79 -16.50 5.75
N SER A 26 -6.63 -15.40 5.01
CA SER A 26 -5.29 -15.00 4.59
C SER A 26 -4.40 -14.80 5.82
N VAL A 27 -3.15 -15.23 5.75
CA VAL A 27 -2.22 -15.15 6.88
C VAL A 27 -2.03 -13.72 7.34
N GLY A 28 -2.01 -12.77 6.41
CA GLY A 28 -1.93 -11.34 6.72
C GLY A 28 -3.05 -10.87 7.63
N HIS A 29 -4.27 -11.32 7.41
CA HIS A 29 -5.43 -10.97 8.23
C HIS A 29 -5.53 -11.83 9.49
N ALA A 30 -5.42 -13.16 9.35
CA ALA A 30 -5.66 -14.09 10.44
C ALA A 30 -4.57 -14.07 11.52
N TYR A 31 -3.31 -13.82 11.15
CA TYR A 31 -2.17 -13.90 12.05
C TYR A 31 -1.32 -12.62 12.07
N GLY A 32 -1.75 -11.55 11.45
CA GLY A 32 -1.02 -10.29 11.47
C GLY A 32 0.23 -10.28 10.59
N GLY A 33 0.32 -11.13 9.57
CA GLY A 33 1.42 -11.16 8.61
C GLY A 33 1.35 -9.98 7.63
N THR A 34 1.41 -8.75 8.15
CA THR A 34 1.21 -7.50 7.41
C THR A 34 2.21 -6.45 7.88
N VAL A 35 2.74 -5.68 6.95
CA VAL A 35 3.51 -4.46 7.21
C VAL A 35 2.89 -3.31 6.43
N PHE A 36 3.01 -2.09 6.94
CA PHE A 36 2.46 -0.92 6.24
C PHE A 36 3.29 0.34 6.49
N GLU A 37 3.10 1.31 5.62
CA GLU A 37 3.59 2.67 5.79
C GLU A 37 2.44 3.67 5.63
N GLY A 38 2.47 4.72 6.43
CA GLY A 38 1.59 5.88 6.30
C GLY A 38 2.38 7.06 5.75
N ILE A 39 1.97 7.56 4.60
CA ILE A 39 2.70 8.58 3.84
C ILE A 39 1.81 9.80 3.67
N ARG A 40 2.37 10.99 3.89
CA ARG A 40 1.67 12.25 3.63
C ARG A 40 2.02 12.78 2.25
N ALA A 41 1.03 13.36 1.61
CA ALA A 41 1.23 14.14 0.41
C ALA A 41 0.57 15.52 0.60
N TYR A 42 1.28 16.56 0.18
CA TYR A 42 0.90 17.93 0.40
C TYR A 42 0.65 18.65 -0.92
N MET A 43 -0.46 19.35 -0.99
CA MET A 43 -0.86 20.12 -2.17
C MET A 43 -0.24 21.51 -2.14
N ASN A 44 0.47 21.88 -3.20
CA ASN A 44 0.88 23.26 -3.39
C ASN A 44 -0.31 24.05 -3.93
N PRO A 45 -0.86 25.02 -3.18
CA PRO A 45 -2.06 25.74 -3.61
C PRO A 45 -1.82 26.64 -4.83
N ALA A 46 -0.58 27.08 -5.04
CA ALA A 46 -0.24 27.96 -6.16
C ALA A 46 -0.11 27.20 -7.47
N THR A 47 0.53 26.02 -7.46
CA THR A 47 0.81 25.22 -8.66
C THR A 47 -0.17 24.07 -8.87
N LYS A 48 -0.98 23.74 -7.86
CA LYS A 48 -1.88 22.58 -7.84
C LYS A 48 -1.14 21.25 -8.03
N GLN A 49 0.12 21.21 -7.61
CA GLN A 49 0.93 19.99 -7.62
C GLN A 49 0.93 19.33 -6.23
N LEU A 50 0.70 18.04 -6.21
CA LEU A 50 0.77 17.22 -5.01
C LEU A 50 2.18 16.65 -4.86
N SER A 51 2.81 16.88 -3.72
CA SER A 51 4.14 16.37 -3.41
C SER A 51 4.07 15.31 -2.33
N VAL A 52 4.54 14.11 -2.63
CA VAL A 52 4.61 13.01 -1.67
C VAL A 52 5.81 13.23 -0.76
N PHE A 53 5.57 13.33 0.54
CA PHE A 53 6.62 13.66 1.50
C PHE A 53 7.46 12.45 1.83
N ARG A 54 8.76 12.51 1.51
CA ARG A 54 9.77 11.51 1.86
C ARG A 54 9.41 10.09 1.39
N LEU A 55 8.90 9.98 0.18
CA LEU A 55 8.47 8.70 -0.38
C LEU A 55 9.56 7.63 -0.31
N GLU A 56 10.79 7.97 -0.70
CA GLU A 56 11.89 7.00 -0.76
C GLU A 56 12.24 6.45 0.61
N GLU A 57 12.27 7.27 1.64
CA GLU A 57 12.55 6.84 3.02
C GLU A 57 11.45 5.93 3.54
N HIS A 58 10.19 6.20 3.21
CA HIS A 58 9.07 5.32 3.55
C HIS A 58 9.20 3.97 2.84
N LEU A 59 9.57 3.96 1.56
CA LEU A 59 9.75 2.72 0.80
C LEU A 59 10.92 1.88 1.34
N VAL A 60 12.01 2.52 1.75
CA VAL A 60 13.14 1.84 2.40
C VAL A 60 12.69 1.19 3.71
N ARG A 61 11.91 1.90 4.53
CA ARG A 61 11.41 1.35 5.80
C ARG A 61 10.42 0.22 5.58
N LEU A 62 9.55 0.33 4.57
CA LEU A 62 8.64 -0.75 4.19
C LEU A 62 9.42 -2.01 3.77
N ASP A 63 10.47 -1.83 2.95
CA ASP A 63 11.34 -2.91 2.51
C ASP A 63 12.04 -3.59 3.70
N GLN A 64 12.51 -2.82 4.66
CA GLN A 64 13.08 -3.34 5.90
C GLN A 64 12.06 -4.16 6.71
N GLY A 65 10.82 -3.67 6.79
CA GLY A 65 9.72 -4.38 7.44
C GLY A 65 9.42 -5.73 6.77
N MET A 66 9.40 -5.76 5.46
CA MET A 66 9.19 -7.01 4.70
C MET A 66 10.32 -8.01 4.92
N LYS A 67 11.56 -7.55 4.99
CA LYS A 67 12.73 -8.39 5.32
C LYS A 67 12.67 -8.90 6.76
N PHE A 68 12.31 -8.05 7.70
CA PHE A 68 12.13 -8.42 9.09
C PHE A 68 11.07 -9.54 9.25
N MET A 69 9.97 -9.41 8.53
CA MET A 69 8.89 -10.41 8.53
C MET A 69 9.21 -11.64 7.68
N ARG A 70 10.34 -11.64 6.97
CA ARG A 70 10.78 -12.74 6.10
C ARG A 70 9.78 -13.11 5.02
N PHE A 71 9.17 -12.11 4.41
CA PHE A 71 8.24 -12.31 3.30
C PHE A 71 8.95 -12.91 2.08
N ASP A 72 8.34 -13.93 1.48
CA ASP A 72 8.85 -14.55 0.25
C ASP A 72 8.49 -13.66 -0.96
N ASN A 73 9.49 -13.38 -1.80
CA ASN A 73 9.31 -12.63 -3.04
C ASN A 73 8.47 -11.35 -2.87
N PRO A 74 8.82 -10.47 -1.93
CA PRO A 74 8.07 -9.24 -1.73
C PRO A 74 8.16 -8.33 -2.95
N PRO A 75 7.18 -7.44 -3.15
CA PRO A 75 7.25 -6.47 -4.24
C PRO A 75 8.48 -5.57 -4.09
N SER A 76 9.07 -5.20 -5.22
CA SER A 76 10.23 -4.30 -5.25
C SER A 76 9.83 -2.87 -4.88
N ARG A 77 10.81 -2.05 -4.50
CA ARG A 77 10.57 -0.62 -4.24
C ARG A 77 10.02 0.10 -5.47
N ASP A 78 10.46 -0.27 -6.67
CA ASP A 78 9.95 0.32 -7.91
C ASP A 78 8.48 -0.01 -8.11
N VAL A 79 8.05 -1.24 -7.85
CA VAL A 79 6.64 -1.64 -7.89
C VAL A 79 5.82 -0.86 -6.88
N MET A 80 6.32 -0.73 -5.65
CA MET A 80 5.63 0.03 -4.58
C MET A 80 5.54 1.52 -4.91
N ARG A 81 6.60 2.11 -5.43
CA ARG A 81 6.61 3.51 -5.88
C ARG A 81 5.57 3.74 -6.97
N GLN A 82 5.54 2.87 -7.96
CA GLN A 82 4.56 2.95 -9.03
C GLN A 82 3.13 2.82 -8.49
N GLY A 83 2.91 1.92 -7.53
CA GLY A 83 1.61 1.76 -6.87
C GLY A 83 1.13 3.05 -6.20
N VAL A 84 2.02 3.75 -5.49
CA VAL A 84 1.70 5.06 -4.87
C VAL A 84 1.32 6.08 -5.94
N LEU A 85 2.08 6.18 -7.01
CA LEU A 85 1.79 7.12 -8.11
C LEU A 85 0.48 6.77 -8.81
N ASP A 86 0.22 5.52 -9.05
CA ASP A 86 -1.02 5.05 -9.67
C ASP A 86 -2.24 5.35 -8.79
N ALA A 87 -2.12 5.17 -7.48
CA ALA A 87 -3.18 5.51 -6.52
C ALA A 87 -3.51 7.00 -6.55
N ILE A 88 -2.49 7.84 -6.57
CA ILE A 88 -2.66 9.30 -6.68
C ILE A 88 -3.34 9.66 -8.00
N ARG A 89 -2.89 9.12 -9.11
CA ARG A 89 -3.48 9.39 -10.43
C ARG A 89 -4.93 8.92 -10.52
N ALA A 90 -5.23 7.73 -10.01
CA ALA A 90 -6.58 7.17 -10.05
C ALA A 90 -7.57 7.98 -9.21
N ASN A 91 -7.14 8.52 -8.07
CA ASN A 91 -7.99 9.25 -7.14
C ASN A 91 -7.99 10.76 -7.35
N ALA A 92 -6.96 11.30 -8.01
CA ALA A 92 -6.81 12.72 -8.33
C ALA A 92 -7.17 13.65 -7.16
N PRO A 93 -6.50 13.52 -5.99
CA PRO A 93 -6.82 14.35 -4.84
C PRO A 93 -6.56 15.83 -5.15
N ASP A 94 -7.43 16.69 -4.63
CA ASP A 94 -7.36 18.15 -4.81
C ASP A 94 -6.87 18.89 -3.57
N ASP A 95 -6.49 18.18 -2.53
CA ASP A 95 -5.98 18.69 -1.26
C ASP A 95 -4.94 17.73 -0.68
N ASP A 96 -4.36 18.10 0.45
CA ASP A 96 -3.47 17.22 1.21
C ASP A 96 -4.12 15.87 1.45
N CYS A 97 -3.34 14.80 1.36
CA CYS A 97 -3.90 13.48 1.56
C CYS A 97 -2.95 12.56 2.33
N TYR A 98 -3.52 11.50 2.85
CA TYR A 98 -2.82 10.40 3.48
C TYR A 98 -2.85 9.20 2.55
N ILE A 99 -1.68 8.61 2.34
CA ILE A 99 -1.52 7.41 1.50
C ILE A 99 -1.11 6.27 2.42
N ARG A 100 -1.88 5.20 2.42
CA ARG A 100 -1.53 3.97 3.10
C ARG A 100 -1.09 2.95 2.07
N ILE A 101 0.09 2.40 2.25
CA ILE A 101 0.57 1.26 1.48
C ILE A 101 0.79 0.11 2.45
N GLN A 102 0.27 -1.05 2.11
CA GLN A 102 0.40 -2.25 2.94
C GLN A 102 0.77 -3.46 2.11
N VAL A 103 1.57 -4.32 2.71
CA VAL A 103 2.02 -5.58 2.11
C VAL A 103 1.69 -6.69 3.11
N HIS A 104 1.08 -7.75 2.62
CA HIS A 104 0.57 -8.81 3.47
C HIS A 104 0.74 -10.18 2.83
N ILE A 105 0.78 -11.21 3.66
CA ILE A 105 0.73 -12.59 3.17
C ILE A 105 -0.73 -12.88 2.81
N GLU A 106 -1.02 -13.02 1.52
CA GLU A 106 -2.39 -13.21 1.03
C GLU A 106 -2.81 -14.68 0.95
N SER A 107 -1.85 -15.60 0.95
CA SER A 107 -2.15 -17.03 0.93
C SER A 107 -2.80 -17.50 2.23
N LEU A 108 -3.58 -18.55 2.14
CA LEU A 108 -4.10 -19.29 3.29
C LEU A 108 -2.99 -20.17 3.83
N GLY A 109 -2.94 -20.33 5.15
CA GLY A 109 -1.89 -21.15 5.75
C GLY A 109 -1.85 -21.04 7.27
N SER A 110 -0.68 -21.27 7.82
CA SER A 110 -0.41 -21.18 9.26
C SER A 110 0.44 -19.94 9.58
N MET A 111 0.72 -19.71 10.86
CA MET A 111 1.63 -18.64 11.30
C MET A 111 3.04 -18.75 10.72
N ALA A 112 3.45 -19.95 10.25
CA ALA A 112 4.75 -20.15 9.64
C ALA A 112 4.80 -19.84 8.14
N THR A 113 3.66 -19.52 7.53
CA THR A 113 3.56 -19.21 6.09
C THR A 113 4.20 -17.85 5.80
N THR A 114 5.10 -17.77 4.81
CA THR A 114 5.85 -16.56 4.45
C THR A 114 5.54 -16.00 3.07
N GLY A 115 4.70 -16.63 2.29
CA GLY A 115 4.19 -16.25 0.95
C GLY A 115 2.93 -17.02 0.61
N SER A 116 2.22 -16.72 -0.46
CA SER A 116 2.42 -15.61 -1.39
C SER A 116 2.10 -14.24 -0.76
N VAL A 117 2.66 -13.18 -1.33
CA VAL A 117 2.56 -11.83 -0.82
C VAL A 117 1.71 -10.98 -1.77
N GLY A 118 0.74 -10.26 -1.21
CA GLY A 118 -0.05 -9.26 -1.91
C GLY A 118 0.17 -7.87 -1.34
N TRP A 119 -0.29 -6.85 -2.04
CA TRP A 119 -0.16 -5.45 -1.61
C TRP A 119 -1.29 -4.58 -2.12
N ALA A 120 -1.52 -3.49 -1.40
CA ALA A 120 -2.50 -2.46 -1.78
C ALA A 120 -2.11 -1.09 -1.22
#